data_220104f3d909659672fd0ddae7e59481
#
_entry.id   220104f3d909659672fd0ddae7e59481
#
_cell.length_a   1.000
_cell.length_b   1.000
_cell.length_c   1.000
_cell.angle_alpha   90.00
_cell.angle_beta   90.00
_cell.angle_gamma   90.00
#
_symmetry.space_group_name_H-M   'P 1'
#
loop_
_entity.id
_entity.type
_entity.pdbx_description
1 polymer ?
#
loop_
_entity_poly.entity_id
_entity_poly.type
_entity_poly.pdbx_seq_one_letter_code
_entity_poly.pdbx_strand_id
1 'polypeptide(L)'
;MQKIYLRADASAAIGYGHFIRTLALADMLKDDFDCTFFTCHPTPYQVSEMEKVCPFIPLQEESHYDEFLSLLQGDEIVVLDNYFFTTDYQRAIKQKGCCLVCVDDMHDKHYAVSYTHLRAHETELHLV
;
A
#
# COMPACT_ATOMS: atom_id res chain seq x y z
N MET A 1 -4.00 10.39 15.46
CA MET A 1 -4.34 9.06 14.91
C MET A 1 -3.13 8.44 14.22
N GLN A 2 -3.03 7.14 14.29
CA GLN A 2 -1.98 6.41 13.59
C GLN A 2 -2.14 6.57 12.08
N LYS A 3 -1.05 6.91 11.42
CA LYS A 3 -1.06 7.06 9.95
C LYS A 3 -0.92 5.70 9.27
N ILE A 4 -1.72 5.50 8.25
CA ILE A 4 -1.60 4.33 7.36
C ILE A 4 -1.47 4.83 5.94
N TYR A 5 -0.38 4.45 5.29
CA TYR A 5 -0.14 4.77 3.88
C TYR A 5 -0.36 3.49 3.08
N LEU A 6 -1.35 3.53 2.18
CA LEU A 6 -1.72 2.38 1.38
C LEU A 6 -1.25 2.61 -0.05
N ARG A 7 -0.54 1.66 -0.59
CA ARG A 7 -0.01 1.78 -1.93
C ARG A 7 -0.40 0.60 -2.80
N ALA A 8 -1.11 0.89 -3.88
CA ALA A 8 -1.46 -0.09 -4.91
C ALA A 8 -1.58 0.63 -6.24
N ASP A 9 -1.13 -0.02 -7.30
CA ASP A 9 -1.18 0.53 -8.64
C ASP A 9 -2.14 -0.25 -9.51
N ALA A 10 -2.58 0.38 -10.60
CA ALA A 10 -3.40 -0.25 -11.62
C ALA A 10 -2.85 0.13 -12.99
N SER A 11 -3.01 -0.77 -13.95
CA SER A 11 -2.62 -0.50 -15.33
C SER A 11 -3.39 -1.44 -16.25
N ALA A 12 -3.26 -1.22 -17.56
CA ALA A 12 -3.85 -2.12 -18.54
C ALA A 12 -3.30 -3.54 -18.40
N ALA A 13 -2.05 -3.67 -17.95
CA ALA A 13 -1.40 -4.97 -17.81
C ALA A 13 -1.83 -5.72 -16.54
N ILE A 14 -2.03 -5.02 -15.44
CA ILE A 14 -2.35 -5.69 -14.15
C ILE A 14 -3.80 -5.51 -13.72
N GLY A 15 -4.56 -4.66 -14.42
CA GLY A 15 -5.95 -4.41 -14.09
C GLY A 15 -6.13 -3.58 -12.83
N TYR A 16 -7.34 -3.56 -12.32
CA TYR A 16 -7.71 -2.74 -11.16
C TYR A 16 -7.85 -3.53 -9.87
N GLY A 17 -7.59 -4.83 -9.89
CA GLY A 17 -7.84 -5.69 -8.73
C GLY A 17 -7.11 -5.26 -7.47
N HIS A 18 -5.81 -5.00 -7.58
CA HIS A 18 -5.00 -4.55 -6.43
C HIS A 18 -5.50 -3.21 -5.91
N PHE A 19 -5.79 -2.30 -6.83
CA PHE A 19 -6.28 -0.97 -6.47
C PHE A 19 -7.61 -1.06 -5.72
N ILE A 20 -8.56 -1.80 -6.26
CA ILE A 20 -9.92 -1.88 -5.70
C ILE A 20 -9.90 -2.50 -4.31
N ARG A 21 -9.17 -3.60 -4.12
CA ARG A 21 -9.16 -4.25 -2.81
C ARG A 21 -8.41 -3.43 -1.76
N THR A 22 -7.34 -2.74 -2.16
CA THR A 22 -6.60 -1.90 -1.23
C THR A 22 -7.40 -0.66 -0.86
N LEU A 23 -8.14 -0.11 -1.80
CA LEU A 23 -9.03 1.01 -1.51
C LEU A 23 -10.18 0.58 -0.59
N ALA A 24 -10.70 -0.63 -0.77
CA ALA A 24 -11.71 -1.18 0.14
C ALA A 24 -11.15 -1.31 1.56
N LEU A 25 -9.90 -1.71 1.69
CA LEU A 25 -9.24 -1.77 2.99
C LEU A 25 -9.13 -0.38 3.62
N ALA A 26 -8.76 0.62 2.83
CA ALA A 26 -8.71 2.00 3.32
C ALA A 26 -10.08 2.47 3.80
N ASP A 27 -11.13 2.12 3.07
CA ASP A 27 -12.49 2.49 3.45
C ASP A 27 -12.89 1.86 4.79
N MET A 28 -12.43 0.64 5.05
CA MET A 28 -12.68 -0.03 6.33
C MET A 28 -11.91 0.58 7.49
N LEU A 29 -10.76 1.17 7.22
CA LEU A 29 -9.85 1.66 8.25
C LEU A 29 -9.94 3.17 8.50
N LYS A 30 -10.57 3.91 7.63
CA LYS A 30 -10.50 5.38 7.64
C LYS A 30 -11.07 6.04 8.89
N ASP A 31 -11.98 5.37 9.59
CA ASP A 31 -12.59 5.94 10.79
C ASP A 31 -11.67 5.82 12.01
N ASP A 32 -10.78 4.83 12.01
CA ASP A 32 -9.90 4.55 13.14
C ASP A 32 -8.44 4.97 12.88
N PHE A 33 -8.09 5.23 11.62
CA PHE A 33 -6.74 5.55 11.21
C PHE A 33 -6.72 6.72 10.24
N ASP A 34 -5.60 7.41 10.20
CA ASP A 34 -5.37 8.49 9.25
C ASP A 34 -4.83 7.88 7.96
N CYS A 35 -5.74 7.55 7.03
CA CYS A 35 -5.40 6.85 5.80
C CYS A 35 -5.05 7.81 4.66
N THR A 36 -3.97 7.51 3.94
CA THR A 36 -3.61 8.20 2.69
C THR A 36 -3.28 7.14 1.65
N PHE A 37 -3.85 7.27 0.47
CA PHE A 37 -3.66 6.33 -0.62
C PHE A 37 -2.63 6.87 -1.62
N PHE A 38 -1.75 5.99 -2.12
CA PHE A 38 -0.71 6.34 -3.08
C PHE A 38 -0.82 5.44 -4.29
N THR A 39 -0.85 6.02 -5.46
CA THR A 39 -0.93 5.26 -6.70
C THR A 39 -0.23 6.01 -7.82
N CYS A 40 0.32 5.25 -8.76
CA CYS A 40 1.07 5.78 -9.88
C CYS A 40 0.10 6.04 -11.04
N HIS A 41 0.13 7.25 -11.59
CA HIS A 41 -0.69 7.64 -12.75
C HIS A 41 -2.15 7.24 -12.66
N PRO A 42 -2.91 7.73 -11.67
CA PRO A 42 -4.30 7.31 -11.54
C PRO A 42 -5.14 7.78 -12.74
N THR A 43 -6.05 6.91 -13.18
CA THR A 43 -7.05 7.27 -14.17
C THR A 43 -8.14 8.13 -13.53
N PRO A 44 -8.98 8.82 -14.33
CA PRO A 44 -10.12 9.55 -13.76
C PRO A 44 -11.04 8.68 -12.92
N TYR A 45 -11.21 7.42 -13.31
CA TYR A 45 -11.98 6.46 -12.51
C TYR A 45 -11.36 6.27 -11.13
N GLN A 46 -10.04 6.06 -11.07
CA GLN A 46 -9.34 5.87 -9.80
C GLN A 46 -9.44 7.11 -8.92
N VAL A 47 -9.26 8.28 -9.50
CA VAL A 47 -9.37 9.55 -8.76
C VAL A 47 -10.76 9.67 -8.15
N SER A 48 -11.79 9.43 -8.94
CA SER A 48 -13.18 9.51 -8.48
C SER A 48 -13.43 8.56 -7.30
N GLU A 49 -12.91 7.34 -7.39
CA GLU A 49 -13.12 6.35 -6.31
C GLU A 49 -12.33 6.70 -5.05
N MET A 50 -11.09 7.18 -5.20
CA MET A 50 -10.28 7.57 -4.04
C MET A 50 -10.88 8.77 -3.31
N GLU A 51 -11.43 9.72 -4.04
CA GLU A 51 -12.02 10.93 -3.42
C GLU A 51 -13.18 10.57 -2.48
N LYS A 52 -13.84 9.45 -2.72
CA LYS A 52 -14.95 8.99 -1.87
C LYS A 52 -14.48 8.36 -0.57
N VAL A 53 -13.21 8.01 -0.48
CA VAL A 53 -12.69 7.20 0.63
C VAL A 53 -11.72 7.98 1.52
N CYS A 54 -10.64 8.50 0.96
CA CYS A 54 -9.60 9.16 1.75
C CYS A 54 -8.73 10.05 0.87
N PRO A 55 -7.88 10.90 1.47
CA PRO A 55 -6.89 11.65 0.71
C PRO A 55 -5.96 10.73 -0.07
N PHE A 56 -5.50 11.18 -1.22
CA PHE A 56 -4.57 10.41 -2.02
C PHE A 56 -3.50 11.30 -2.62
N ILE A 57 -2.36 10.68 -2.94
CA ILE A 57 -1.22 11.36 -3.57
C ILE A 57 -0.84 10.57 -4.82
N PRO A 58 -0.95 11.17 -6.02
CA PRO A 58 -0.49 10.51 -7.24
C PRO A 58 1.03 10.53 -7.31
N LEU A 59 1.61 9.43 -7.78
CA LEU A 59 3.06 9.30 -7.91
C LEU A 59 3.47 9.35 -9.37
N GLN A 60 4.70 9.83 -9.63
CA GLN A 60 5.27 9.88 -10.97
C GLN A 60 5.75 8.49 -11.36
N GLU A 61 5.46 8.08 -12.60
CA GLU A 61 5.80 6.73 -13.05
C GLU A 61 7.31 6.45 -12.95
N GLU A 62 8.12 7.40 -13.34
CA GLU A 62 9.57 7.19 -13.40
C GLU A 62 10.26 7.21 -12.05
N SER A 63 9.67 7.88 -11.06
CA SER A 63 10.29 8.09 -9.76
C SER A 63 9.42 7.63 -8.60
N HIS A 64 8.37 6.83 -8.87
CA HIS A 64 7.38 6.51 -7.84
C HIS A 64 7.97 5.81 -6.61
N TYR A 65 9.01 4.99 -6.80
CA TYR A 65 9.65 4.31 -5.66
C TYR A 65 10.34 5.32 -4.74
N ASP A 66 11.20 6.15 -5.31
CA ASP A 66 11.94 7.14 -4.53
C ASP A 66 11.02 8.20 -3.96
N GLU A 67 10.03 8.61 -4.71
CA GLU A 67 9.06 9.60 -4.28
C GLU A 67 8.28 9.11 -3.06
N PHE A 68 7.80 7.87 -3.11
CA PHE A 68 7.08 7.29 -1.98
C PHE A 68 7.99 7.20 -0.75
N LEU A 69 9.22 6.70 -0.93
CA LEU A 69 10.14 6.58 0.19
C LEU A 69 10.45 7.93 0.81
N SER A 70 10.54 9.00 0.02
CA SER A 70 10.84 10.33 0.53
C SER A 70 9.71 10.90 1.39
N LEU A 71 8.50 10.41 1.22
CA LEU A 71 7.34 10.87 1.99
C LEU A 71 7.20 10.18 3.34
N LEU A 72 7.93 9.09 3.57
CA LEU A 72 7.86 8.34 4.81
C LEU A 72 8.66 9.04 5.91
N GLN A 73 8.08 9.16 7.08
CA GLN A 73 8.72 9.77 8.23
C GLN A 73 9.19 8.75 9.27
N GLY A 74 8.68 7.53 9.19
CA GLY A 74 9.09 6.44 10.07
C GLY A 74 8.06 6.04 11.11
N ASP A 75 6.94 6.75 11.16
CA ASP A 75 5.87 6.45 12.12
C ASP A 75 4.62 5.87 11.46
N GLU A 76 4.67 5.64 10.15
CA GLU A 76 3.53 5.14 9.41
C GLU A 76 3.47 3.61 9.41
N ILE A 77 2.25 3.10 9.27
CA ILE A 77 2.02 1.73 8.83
C ILE A 77 1.87 1.81 7.31
N VAL A 78 2.68 1.02 6.59
CA VAL A 78 2.65 1.02 5.12
C VAL A 78 2.06 -0.29 4.65
N VAL A 79 1.01 -0.20 3.83
CA VAL A 79 0.35 -1.35 3.21
C VAL A 79 0.71 -1.36 1.73
N LEU A 80 1.39 -2.41 1.28
CA LEU A 80 1.74 -2.61 -0.13
C LEU A 80 0.89 -3.72 -0.73
N ASP A 81 0.25 -3.45 -1.84
CA ASP A 81 -0.56 -4.42 -2.55
C ASP A 81 -0.19 -4.42 -4.02
N ASN A 82 0.92 -5.05 -4.33
CA ASN A 82 1.38 -5.23 -5.71
C ASN A 82 2.55 -6.19 -5.70
N TYR A 83 2.45 -7.27 -6.45
CA TYR A 83 3.52 -8.28 -6.48
C TYR A 83 4.78 -7.79 -7.20
N PHE A 84 4.76 -6.61 -7.80
CA PHE A 84 5.97 -6.03 -8.41
C PHE A 84 6.91 -5.39 -7.38
N PHE A 85 6.46 -5.17 -6.17
CA PHE A 85 7.31 -4.56 -5.15
C PHE A 85 8.32 -5.58 -4.64
N THR A 86 9.60 -5.26 -4.81
CA THR A 86 10.70 -6.17 -4.50
C THR A 86 10.97 -6.23 -2.99
N THR A 87 11.72 -7.26 -2.59
CA THR A 87 12.18 -7.38 -1.21
C THR A 87 13.06 -6.18 -0.80
N ASP A 88 13.89 -5.71 -1.72
CA ASP A 88 14.75 -4.55 -1.43
C ASP A 88 13.93 -3.28 -1.15
N TYR A 89 12.85 -3.08 -1.91
CA TYR A 89 11.97 -1.96 -1.67
C TYR A 89 11.27 -2.08 -0.31
N GLN A 90 10.83 -3.28 0.02
CA GLN A 90 10.20 -3.55 1.31
C GLN A 90 11.17 -3.26 2.46
N ARG A 91 12.44 -3.67 2.32
CA ARG A 91 13.45 -3.38 3.33
C ARG A 91 13.71 -1.89 3.47
N ALA A 92 13.73 -1.17 2.37
CA ALA A 92 13.94 0.29 2.40
C ALA A 92 12.82 0.97 3.21
N ILE A 93 11.58 0.53 3.05
CA ILE A 93 10.46 1.04 3.83
C ILE A 93 10.65 0.75 5.31
N LYS A 94 11.05 -0.47 5.64
CA LYS A 94 11.29 -0.85 7.03
C LYS A 94 12.46 -0.07 7.65
N GLN A 95 13.48 0.20 6.87
CA GLN A 95 14.65 0.96 7.34
C GLN A 95 14.28 2.39 7.69
N LYS A 96 13.21 2.91 7.13
CA LYS A 96 12.68 4.22 7.53
C LYS A 96 12.04 4.19 8.91
N GLY A 97 11.75 3.01 9.45
CA GLY A 97 11.10 2.85 10.75
C GLY A 97 9.63 2.46 10.66
N CYS A 98 9.10 2.33 9.45
CA CYS A 98 7.68 2.02 9.23
C CYS A 98 7.37 0.56 9.54
N CYS A 99 6.14 0.32 9.96
CA CYS A 99 5.58 -1.03 10.02
C CYS A 99 5.06 -1.39 8.63
N LEU A 100 5.45 -2.54 8.12
CA LEU A 100 5.10 -2.94 6.75
C LEU A 100 4.11 -4.08 6.75
N VAL A 101 3.03 -3.91 5.99
CA VAL A 101 2.03 -4.94 5.72
C VAL A 101 2.00 -5.18 4.22
N CYS A 102 2.16 -6.43 3.80
CA CYS A 102 2.09 -6.80 2.39
C CYS A 102 0.85 -7.64 2.14
N VAL A 103 0.08 -7.27 1.13
CA VAL A 103 -1.06 -8.04 0.65
C VAL A 103 -0.63 -8.74 -0.63
N ASP A 104 -0.75 -10.06 -0.67
CA ASP A 104 -0.22 -10.84 -1.79
C ASP A 104 -1.08 -12.07 -2.05
N ASP A 105 -1.43 -12.27 -3.32
CA ASP A 105 -2.17 -13.45 -3.77
C ASP A 105 -1.26 -14.61 -4.14
N MET A 106 0.00 -14.33 -4.44
CA MET A 106 0.89 -15.31 -5.07
C MET A 106 1.54 -16.26 -4.09
N HIS A 107 1.84 -15.81 -2.89
CA HIS A 107 2.48 -16.61 -1.84
C HIS A 107 3.89 -17.13 -2.16
N ASP A 108 4.44 -16.75 -3.29
CA ASP A 108 5.75 -17.24 -3.74
C ASP A 108 6.88 -16.23 -3.55
N LYS A 109 6.60 -15.10 -2.94
CA LYS A 109 7.58 -14.05 -2.71
C LYS A 109 8.13 -14.08 -1.29
N HIS A 110 9.37 -13.63 -1.17
CA HIS A 110 9.97 -13.42 0.13
C HIS A 110 9.61 -12.02 0.64
N TYR A 111 9.14 -11.95 1.86
CA TYR A 111 8.73 -10.70 2.48
C TYR A 111 9.73 -10.27 3.53
N ALA A 112 9.72 -8.98 3.83
CA ALA A 112 10.49 -8.46 4.94
C ALA A 112 9.94 -8.97 6.27
N VAL A 113 10.78 -8.94 7.28
CA VAL A 113 10.51 -9.60 8.58
C VAL A 113 9.19 -9.14 9.22
N SER A 114 8.79 -7.89 9.01
CA SER A 114 7.56 -7.40 9.63
C SER A 114 6.33 -8.13 9.12
N TYR A 115 6.34 -8.63 7.89
CA TYR A 115 5.25 -9.45 7.40
C TYR A 115 5.09 -10.70 8.26
N THR A 116 6.20 -11.38 8.52
CA THR A 116 6.18 -12.58 9.36
C THR A 116 5.64 -12.28 10.75
N HIS A 117 6.03 -11.15 11.32
CA HIS A 117 5.54 -10.72 12.62
C HIS A 117 4.02 -10.54 12.62
N LEU A 118 3.48 -9.99 11.56
CA LEU A 118 2.04 -9.72 11.45
C LEU A 118 1.23 -10.95 11.11
N ARG A 119 1.86 -12.08 10.87
CA ARG A 119 1.16 -13.31 10.50
C ARG A 119 0.14 -13.76 11.53
N ALA A 120 0.36 -13.45 12.78
CA ALA A 120 -0.59 -13.79 13.84
C ALA A 120 -1.96 -13.12 13.60
N HIS A 121 -1.98 -12.04 12.85
CA HIS A 121 -3.17 -11.27 12.54
C HIS A 121 -3.58 -11.37 11.09
N GLU A 122 -2.87 -12.14 10.30
CA GLU A 122 -3.04 -12.16 8.85
C GLU A 122 -4.38 -12.67 8.39
N THR A 123 -5.07 -13.44 9.22
CA THR A 123 -6.39 -13.95 8.84
C THR A 123 -7.30 -12.81 8.42
N GLU A 124 -7.19 -11.68 9.07
CA GLU A 124 -7.99 -10.50 8.75
C GLU A 124 -7.47 -9.76 7.54
N LEU A 125 -6.15 -9.66 7.40
CA LEU A 125 -5.51 -8.89 6.33
C LEU A 125 -5.30 -9.72 5.09
N HIS A 126 -4.98 -10.99 5.27
CA HIS A 126 -4.65 -11.90 4.20
C HIS A 126 -5.86 -12.17 3.29
N LEU A 127 -7.04 -12.13 3.82
CA LEU A 127 -8.26 -12.37 3.08
C LEU A 127 -8.71 -11.17 2.25
N VAL A 128 -8.05 -10.05 2.41
CA VAL A 128 -8.32 -8.85 1.62
C VAL A 128 -7.79 -8.95 0.16
#